data_0d27916656c7461837be9f7f84558d13
#
_entry.id   0d27916656c7461837be9f7f84558d13
#
_cell.length_a   1.000
_cell.length_b   1.000
_cell.length_c   1.000
_cell.angle_alpha   90.00
_cell.angle_beta   90.00
_cell.angle_gamma   90.00
#
_symmetry.space_group_name_H-M   'P 1'
#
loop_
_entity.id
_entity.type
_entity.pdbx_description
1 polymer ?
#
loop_
_entity_poly.entity_id
_entity_poly.type
_entity_poly.pdbx_seq_one_letter_code
_entity_poly.pdbx_strand_id
1 'polypeptide(L)'
;MTHRKPRHGHGGRRVARLGMLVAACTAGFATASPAGAASSASTGNRYVGIAVDEAHANAGPGNRVDYDDEFAVHELGARLGVGARNRAVARSAGCSLDRPCRSVALSFQVVTVTGTITRLNAANTSRAVNNHCEGCQTFAGAYQFIVSTPYSFTLSRPVQNELARLERRLGELERSREPVSTVETRADSLAAEVVTLLRGAVAAAPRGEAVSPLQSFRPTVTLRRHID
;
A
#
# COMPACT_ATOMS: atom_id res chain seq x y z
N MET A 1 13.60 50.63 15.51
CA MET A 1 14.19 49.79 14.45
C MET A 1 14.12 48.35 14.90
N THR A 2 13.10 47.62 14.45
CA THR A 2 12.83 46.23 14.85
C THR A 2 13.02 45.33 13.64
N HIS A 3 14.10 44.53 13.67
CA HIS A 3 14.40 43.54 12.64
C HIS A 3 13.46 42.32 12.77
N ARG A 4 12.57 42.14 11.80
CA ARG A 4 11.79 40.91 11.60
C ARG A 4 12.66 39.89 10.85
N LYS A 5 12.96 38.77 11.51
CA LYS A 5 13.63 37.60 10.94
C LYS A 5 12.63 36.77 10.14
N PRO A 6 12.90 36.32 8.91
CA PRO A 6 11.99 35.52 8.14
C PRO A 6 11.95 34.06 8.69
N ARG A 7 10.73 33.52 8.85
CA ARG A 7 10.49 32.12 9.18
C ARG A 7 10.70 31.26 7.94
N HIS A 8 11.73 30.42 7.98
CA HIS A 8 11.89 29.33 7.01
C HIS A 8 10.83 28.26 7.30
N GLY A 9 9.90 28.07 6.36
CA GLY A 9 9.01 26.93 6.32
C GLY A 9 9.81 25.67 5.97
N HIS A 10 9.84 24.70 6.86
CA HIS A 10 10.38 23.38 6.57
C HIS A 10 9.32 22.62 5.76
N GLY A 11 9.48 22.65 4.44
CA GLY A 11 8.77 21.73 3.55
C GLY A 11 9.26 20.31 3.82
N GLY A 12 8.34 19.42 4.18
CA GLY A 12 8.63 18.00 4.35
C GLY A 12 9.28 17.43 3.09
N ARG A 13 10.51 16.99 3.20
CA ARG A 13 11.22 16.27 2.15
C ARG A 13 10.62 14.88 2.02
N ARG A 14 9.89 14.66 0.94
CA ARG A 14 9.55 13.32 0.49
C ARG A 14 10.85 12.60 0.16
N VAL A 15 11.25 11.65 0.98
CA VAL A 15 12.35 10.74 0.65
C VAL A 15 11.79 9.65 -0.25
N ALA A 16 11.79 9.89 -1.56
CA ALA A 16 11.63 8.83 -2.53
C ALA A 16 12.84 7.88 -2.37
N ARG A 17 12.64 6.70 -1.80
CA ARG A 17 13.66 5.65 -1.79
C ARG A 17 13.77 5.07 -3.20
N LEU A 18 14.70 5.61 -3.96
CA LEU A 18 15.15 5.00 -5.21
C LEU A 18 15.91 3.70 -4.89
N GLY A 19 15.31 2.58 -5.25
CA GLY A 19 16.05 1.33 -5.39
C GLY A 19 17.10 1.47 -6.49
N MET A 20 18.37 1.22 -6.17
CA MET A 20 19.49 1.25 -7.12
C MET A 20 19.27 0.23 -8.23
N LEU A 21 19.01 0.71 -9.44
CA LEU A 21 19.17 -0.04 -10.67
C LEU A 21 20.44 0.44 -11.35
N VAL A 22 21.39 -0.46 -11.53
CA VAL A 22 22.55 -0.25 -12.42
C VAL A 22 22.03 -0.19 -13.85
N ALA A 23 22.11 0.98 -14.46
CA ALA A 23 21.72 1.19 -15.85
C ALA A 23 22.93 1.38 -16.72
N ALA A 24 22.97 0.64 -17.82
CA ALA A 24 23.81 0.93 -18.96
C ALA A 24 23.22 2.10 -19.76
N CYS A 25 24.08 3.07 -20.13
CA CYS A 25 23.73 4.28 -20.86
C CYS A 25 23.25 4.02 -22.29
N THR A 26 22.12 4.61 -22.69
CA THR A 26 21.90 5.14 -24.04
C THR A 26 21.08 6.43 -23.95
N ALA A 27 21.56 7.49 -24.61
CA ALA A 27 20.96 8.81 -24.65
C ALA A 27 19.64 8.81 -25.44
N GLY A 28 18.59 9.42 -24.90
CA GLY A 28 17.31 9.62 -25.61
C GLY A 28 16.34 10.47 -24.78
N PHE A 29 16.04 11.63 -25.26
CA PHE A 29 15.02 12.63 -24.95
C PHE A 29 14.06 12.39 -23.76
N ALA A 30 14.15 13.30 -22.80
CA ALA A 30 13.28 13.38 -21.63
C ALA A 30 11.89 13.90 -22.04
N THR A 31 10.86 13.06 -21.91
CA THR A 31 9.47 13.49 -21.73
C THR A 31 9.07 13.19 -20.30
N ALA A 32 8.69 14.21 -19.55
CA ALA A 32 8.18 14.05 -18.18
C ALA A 32 6.88 13.27 -18.22
N SER A 33 6.92 12.02 -17.75
CA SER A 33 5.71 11.21 -17.51
C SER A 33 5.22 11.46 -16.08
N PRO A 34 3.89 11.56 -15.86
CA PRO A 34 3.34 11.63 -14.51
C PRO A 34 3.67 10.33 -13.76
N ALA A 35 3.90 10.45 -12.46
CA ALA A 35 4.16 9.34 -11.57
C ALA A 35 2.95 8.40 -11.56
N GLY A 36 2.94 7.42 -12.46
CA GLY A 36 2.02 6.30 -12.43
C GLY A 36 2.63 5.21 -11.55
N ALA A 37 1.81 4.53 -10.77
CA ALA A 37 2.20 3.37 -10.00
C ALA A 37 3.08 2.45 -10.85
N ALA A 38 4.37 2.32 -10.47
CA ALA A 38 5.31 1.52 -11.21
C ALA A 38 4.95 0.04 -10.98
N SER A 39 4.29 -0.57 -11.96
CA SER A 39 4.17 -2.03 -12.01
C SER A 39 5.57 -2.62 -12.13
N SER A 40 6.13 -3.06 -11.02
CA SER A 40 7.44 -3.73 -10.99
C SER A 40 7.30 -5.10 -11.66
N ALA A 41 7.51 -5.15 -12.98
CA ALA A 41 7.68 -6.40 -13.70
C ALA A 41 9.01 -7.04 -13.26
N SER A 42 8.94 -7.90 -12.25
CA SER A 42 10.08 -8.68 -11.78
C SER A 42 10.50 -9.72 -12.84
N THR A 43 11.58 -9.46 -13.54
CA THR A 43 12.25 -10.40 -14.48
C THR A 43 13.08 -11.47 -13.75
N GLY A 44 12.84 -11.72 -12.47
CA GLY A 44 13.57 -12.68 -11.65
C GLY A 44 12.74 -13.89 -11.27
N ASN A 45 13.26 -15.06 -11.49
CA ASN A 45 12.79 -16.39 -11.06
C ASN A 45 11.29 -16.71 -11.32
N ARG A 46 11.02 -17.46 -12.38
CA ARG A 46 9.66 -17.89 -12.79
C ARG A 46 8.91 -18.69 -11.73
N TYR A 47 9.58 -19.13 -10.67
CA TYR A 47 9.01 -20.03 -9.66
C TYR A 47 8.40 -19.32 -8.46
N VAL A 48 8.96 -18.17 -8.03
CA VAL A 48 8.50 -17.46 -6.84
C VAL A 48 8.23 -16.00 -7.15
N GLY A 49 7.04 -15.53 -6.78
CA GLY A 49 6.68 -14.11 -6.77
C GLY A 49 6.82 -13.53 -5.35
N ILE A 50 7.36 -12.33 -5.23
CA ILE A 50 7.52 -11.64 -3.95
C ILE A 50 6.91 -10.25 -4.05
N ALA A 51 6.05 -9.91 -3.07
CA ALA A 51 5.48 -8.59 -2.86
C ALA A 51 5.72 -8.19 -1.39
N VAL A 52 6.37 -7.05 -1.16
CA VAL A 52 6.66 -6.56 0.20
C VAL A 52 6.41 -5.07 0.25
N ASP A 53 5.47 -4.66 1.09
CA ASP A 53 5.08 -3.27 1.28
C ASP A 53 5.01 -2.94 2.77
N GLU A 54 5.39 -1.71 3.13
CA GLU A 54 5.42 -1.25 4.51
C GLU A 54 5.13 0.26 4.59
N ALA A 55 4.16 0.63 5.42
CA ALA A 55 3.92 1.99 5.88
C ALA A 55 4.46 2.18 7.30
N HIS A 56 5.15 3.30 7.56
CA HIS A 56 5.86 3.53 8.82
C HIS A 56 5.79 4.98 9.29
N ALA A 57 4.92 5.29 10.24
CA ALA A 57 4.79 6.61 10.85
C ALA A 57 5.39 6.66 12.26
N ASN A 58 6.12 7.75 12.59
CA ASN A 58 6.78 7.91 13.87
C ASN A 58 6.71 9.36 14.37
N ALA A 59 5.83 9.63 15.34
CA ALA A 59 5.62 10.93 15.92
C ALA A 59 6.33 11.07 17.28
N GLY A 60 6.81 12.27 17.57
CA GLY A 60 7.51 12.61 18.83
C GLY A 60 7.56 14.12 19.05
N PRO A 61 8.22 14.61 20.13
CA PRO A 61 8.24 16.02 20.50
C PRO A 61 8.72 16.98 19.40
N GLY A 62 9.65 16.52 18.55
CA GLY A 62 10.18 17.29 17.41
C GLY A 62 9.34 17.22 16.15
N ASN A 63 8.55 16.16 15.97
CA ASN A 63 7.60 15.96 14.87
C ASN A 63 6.33 15.36 15.44
N ARG A 64 5.40 16.19 15.91
CA ARG A 64 4.22 15.75 16.65
C ARG A 64 3.15 15.09 15.80
N VAL A 65 3.24 15.22 14.50
CA VAL A 65 2.29 14.64 13.55
C VAL A 65 3.07 13.98 12.45
N ASP A 66 2.90 12.68 12.31
CA ASP A 66 3.55 11.89 11.28
C ASP A 66 2.56 10.93 10.63
N TYR A 67 2.63 10.85 9.31
CA TYR A 67 1.75 10.05 8.48
C TYR A 67 2.56 9.30 7.43
N ASP A 68 2.18 8.08 7.16
CA ASP A 68 2.77 7.29 6.09
C ASP A 68 1.74 6.36 5.47
N ASP A 69 1.55 6.49 4.17
CA ASP A 69 0.68 5.63 3.39
C ASP A 69 1.45 4.87 2.32
N GLU A 70 1.11 3.60 2.17
CA GLU A 70 1.58 2.73 1.09
C GLU A 70 0.38 2.13 0.37
N PHE A 71 0.30 2.29 -0.93
CA PHE A 71 -0.68 1.63 -1.78
C PHE A 71 0.04 0.99 -2.97
N ALA A 72 0.21 -0.32 -2.91
CA ALA A 72 0.98 -1.05 -3.91
C ALA A 72 0.13 -2.08 -4.66
N VAL A 73 0.41 -2.23 -5.95
CA VAL A 73 -0.22 -3.23 -6.81
C VAL A 73 0.85 -4.11 -7.45
N HIS A 74 0.81 -5.40 -7.16
CA HIS A 74 1.74 -6.40 -7.66
C HIS A 74 1.02 -7.41 -8.56
N GLU A 75 1.29 -7.38 -9.85
CA GLU A 75 0.80 -8.35 -10.81
C GLU A 75 1.85 -9.44 -11.03
N LEU A 76 1.77 -10.52 -10.27
CA LEU A 76 2.81 -11.56 -10.25
C LEU A 76 2.66 -12.59 -11.39
N GLY A 77 1.47 -12.67 -12.02
CA GLY A 77 1.18 -13.65 -13.06
C GLY A 77 1.26 -15.10 -12.56
N ALA A 78 1.64 -16.04 -13.42
CA ALA A 78 1.74 -17.45 -13.07
C ALA A 78 3.02 -17.73 -12.24
N ARG A 79 2.84 -18.22 -11.01
CA ARG A 79 3.92 -18.56 -10.07
C ARG A 79 3.61 -19.86 -9.34
N LEU A 80 4.62 -20.65 -9.00
CA LEU A 80 4.48 -21.82 -8.15
C LEU A 80 4.40 -21.47 -6.67
N GLY A 81 5.13 -20.43 -6.25
CA GLY A 81 5.09 -19.90 -4.90
C GLY A 81 4.92 -18.40 -4.89
N VAL A 82 4.23 -17.88 -3.87
CA VAL A 82 4.05 -16.45 -3.65
C VAL A 82 4.35 -16.11 -2.20
N GLY A 83 5.24 -15.16 -1.99
CA GLY A 83 5.47 -14.48 -0.72
C GLY A 83 4.88 -13.08 -0.79
N ALA A 84 3.87 -12.79 0.03
CA ALA A 84 3.27 -11.48 0.14
C ALA A 84 3.35 -11.00 1.59
N ARG A 85 4.05 -9.88 1.83
CA ARG A 85 4.12 -9.27 3.15
C ARG A 85 3.62 -7.84 3.06
N ASN A 86 2.65 -7.52 3.90
CA ASN A 86 2.12 -6.17 4.06
C ASN A 86 2.23 -5.77 5.52
N ARG A 87 2.70 -4.56 5.80
CA ARG A 87 2.93 -4.10 7.16
C ARG A 87 2.60 -2.63 7.33
N ALA A 88 1.93 -2.27 8.44
CA ALA A 88 1.75 -0.90 8.87
C ALA A 88 2.29 -0.75 10.30
N VAL A 89 3.11 0.28 10.56
CA VAL A 89 3.64 0.57 11.88
C VAL A 89 3.47 2.04 12.20
N ALA A 90 2.76 2.34 13.27
CA ALA A 90 2.62 3.69 13.80
C ALA A 90 3.20 3.76 15.21
N ARG A 91 3.94 4.80 15.52
CA ARG A 91 4.54 5.00 16.84
C ARG A 91 4.42 6.46 17.27
N SER A 92 3.97 6.66 18.52
CA SER A 92 4.04 7.95 19.19
C SER A 92 4.83 7.81 20.48
N ALA A 93 5.82 8.69 20.73
CA ALA A 93 6.67 8.59 21.89
C ALA A 93 7.03 9.96 22.49
N GLY A 94 7.05 10.07 23.84
CA GLY A 94 7.57 11.21 24.58
C GLY A 94 6.74 12.50 24.47
N CYS A 95 5.48 12.41 24.08
CA CYS A 95 4.56 13.55 24.03
C CYS A 95 3.72 13.61 25.31
N SER A 96 3.21 14.81 25.65
CA SER A 96 2.38 15.07 26.83
C SER A 96 0.93 15.39 26.46
N LEU A 97 0.03 15.39 27.45
CA LEU A 97 -1.38 15.79 27.28
C LEU A 97 -1.52 17.18 26.66
N ASP A 98 -0.70 18.15 27.06
CA ASP A 98 -0.73 19.51 26.52
C ASP A 98 -0.21 19.60 25.08
N ARG A 99 0.57 18.59 24.67
CA ARG A 99 1.18 18.50 23.34
C ARG A 99 1.12 17.07 22.83
N PRO A 100 -0.08 16.56 22.55
CA PRO A 100 -0.24 15.18 22.09
C PRO A 100 0.38 14.98 20.71
N CYS A 101 0.83 13.76 20.48
CA CYS A 101 1.29 13.34 19.16
C CYS A 101 0.21 12.59 18.40
N ARG A 102 0.33 12.60 17.09
CA ARG A 102 -0.51 11.82 16.18
C ARG A 102 0.37 11.07 15.19
N SER A 103 0.19 9.77 15.12
CA SER A 103 0.90 8.89 14.19
C SER A 103 -0.10 7.96 13.51
N VAL A 104 -0.16 8.00 12.18
CA VAL A 104 -1.07 7.15 11.39
C VAL A 104 -0.28 6.48 10.27
N ALA A 105 -0.34 5.16 10.22
CA ALA A 105 0.25 4.36 9.14
C ALA A 105 -0.82 3.48 8.50
N LEU A 106 -0.99 3.59 7.18
CA LEU A 106 -1.94 2.81 6.41
C LEU A 106 -1.24 2.11 5.25
N SER A 107 -1.35 0.79 5.15
CA SER A 107 -0.76 0.02 4.06
C SER A 107 -1.80 -0.83 3.35
N PHE A 108 -1.95 -0.61 2.05
CA PHE A 108 -2.85 -1.32 1.16
C PHE A 108 -2.04 -2.03 0.09
N GLN A 109 -2.05 -3.36 0.11
CA GLN A 109 -1.33 -4.19 -0.85
C GLN A 109 -2.30 -5.00 -1.69
N VAL A 110 -2.28 -4.83 -3.00
CA VAL A 110 -2.99 -5.68 -3.96
C VAL A 110 -2.01 -6.63 -4.64
N VAL A 111 -2.27 -7.92 -4.54
CA VAL A 111 -1.46 -8.96 -5.19
C VAL A 111 -2.34 -9.78 -6.09
N THR A 112 -2.05 -9.79 -7.39
CA THR A 112 -2.73 -10.65 -8.35
C THR A 112 -1.83 -11.83 -8.75
N VAL A 113 -2.42 -13.02 -8.79
CA VAL A 113 -1.72 -14.25 -9.17
C VAL A 113 -2.58 -15.09 -10.08
N THR A 114 -1.93 -15.83 -10.98
CA THR A 114 -2.58 -16.65 -11.99
C THR A 114 -2.17 -18.10 -11.82
N GLY A 115 -3.11 -19.02 -12.02
CA GLY A 115 -2.87 -20.47 -11.96
C GLY A 115 -2.80 -20.98 -10.53
N THR A 116 -2.34 -22.23 -10.40
CA THR A 116 -2.26 -22.87 -9.10
C THR A 116 -1.01 -22.47 -8.36
N ILE A 117 -1.21 -21.80 -7.23
CA ILE A 117 -0.15 -21.53 -6.28
C ILE A 117 -0.01 -22.74 -5.38
N THR A 118 1.12 -23.45 -5.45
CA THR A 118 1.39 -24.58 -4.56
C THR A 118 1.79 -24.14 -3.15
N ARG A 119 2.30 -22.88 -3.03
CA ARG A 119 2.68 -22.29 -1.74
C ARG A 119 2.37 -20.80 -1.72
N LEU A 120 1.42 -20.41 -0.88
CA LEU A 120 1.12 -19.00 -0.57
C LEU A 120 1.57 -18.71 0.87
N ASN A 121 2.56 -17.84 1.01
CA ASN A 121 2.95 -17.28 2.31
C ASN A 121 2.54 -15.79 2.33
N ALA A 122 1.38 -15.53 2.91
CA ALA A 122 0.84 -14.17 3.01
C ALA A 122 0.81 -13.72 4.48
N ALA A 123 1.57 -12.67 4.78
CA ALA A 123 1.60 -12.02 6.09
C ALA A 123 1.05 -10.60 5.97
N ASN A 124 0.08 -10.27 6.82
CA ASN A 124 -0.51 -8.94 6.93
C ASN A 124 -0.52 -8.54 8.39
N THR A 125 0.22 -7.50 8.77
CA THR A 125 0.44 -7.11 10.15
C THR A 125 0.35 -5.61 10.34
N SER A 126 -0.20 -5.17 11.47
CA SER A 126 -0.11 -3.78 11.92
C SER A 126 0.42 -3.72 13.35
N ARG A 127 0.97 -2.57 13.71
CA ARG A 127 1.40 -2.29 15.06
C ARG A 127 1.32 -0.80 15.36
N ALA A 128 0.50 -0.43 16.36
CA ALA A 128 0.47 0.90 16.92
C ALA A 128 1.11 0.88 18.33
N VAL A 129 1.96 1.85 18.62
CA VAL A 129 2.67 1.91 19.89
C VAL A 129 2.66 3.33 20.45
N ASN A 130 2.10 3.49 21.65
CA ASN A 130 2.25 4.69 22.46
C ASN A 130 3.28 4.42 23.57
N ASN A 131 4.36 5.20 23.58
CA ASN A 131 5.40 5.05 24.58
C ASN A 131 5.61 6.39 25.32
N HIS A 132 5.25 6.44 26.63
CA HIS A 132 5.29 7.66 27.43
C HIS A 132 4.61 8.84 26.69
N CYS A 133 3.37 8.63 26.23
CA CYS A 133 2.66 9.53 25.34
C CYS A 133 1.18 9.61 25.70
N GLU A 134 0.88 10.38 26.75
CA GLU A 134 -0.50 10.59 27.18
C GLU A 134 -1.26 11.44 26.16
N GLY A 135 -2.53 11.07 25.85
CA GLY A 135 -3.38 11.77 24.89
C GLY A 135 -2.97 11.61 23.43
N CYS A 136 -1.97 10.79 23.12
CA CYS A 136 -1.54 10.55 21.76
C CYS A 136 -2.53 9.69 20.98
N GLN A 137 -2.64 9.99 19.69
CA GLN A 137 -3.47 9.25 18.73
C GLN A 137 -2.55 8.46 17.80
N THR A 138 -2.53 7.15 17.96
CA THR A 138 -1.67 6.26 17.16
C THR A 138 -2.53 5.19 16.53
N PHE A 139 -2.41 5.02 15.22
CA PHE A 139 -3.22 4.08 14.45
C PHE A 139 -2.39 3.43 13.35
N ALA A 140 -2.47 2.11 13.25
CA ALA A 140 -1.85 1.34 12.18
C ALA A 140 -2.87 0.41 11.55
N GLY A 141 -3.07 0.49 10.23
CA GLY A 141 -3.98 -0.36 9.47
C GLY A 141 -3.30 -0.99 8.27
N ALA A 142 -3.28 -2.32 8.22
CA ALA A 142 -2.75 -3.10 7.11
C ALA A 142 -3.87 -3.87 6.41
N TYR A 143 -4.01 -3.65 5.09
CA TYR A 143 -5.02 -4.25 4.23
C TYR A 143 -4.34 -4.96 3.06
N GLN A 144 -4.50 -6.27 2.97
CA GLN A 144 -3.90 -7.09 1.93
C GLN A 144 -4.99 -7.76 1.10
N PHE A 145 -4.99 -7.49 -0.20
CA PHE A 145 -5.94 -8.02 -1.17
C PHE A 145 -5.24 -9.03 -2.06
N ILE A 146 -5.68 -10.28 -2.03
CA ILE A 146 -5.12 -11.35 -2.86
C ILE A 146 -6.16 -11.76 -3.88
N VAL A 147 -5.84 -11.56 -5.14
CA VAL A 147 -6.64 -11.99 -6.30
C VAL A 147 -5.99 -13.23 -6.90
N SER A 148 -6.72 -14.33 -6.91
CA SER A 148 -6.27 -15.58 -7.53
C SER A 148 -7.22 -15.99 -8.65
N THR A 149 -6.67 -16.21 -9.85
CA THR A 149 -7.43 -16.57 -11.04
C THR A 149 -6.84 -17.81 -11.73
N PRO A 150 -7.65 -18.71 -12.29
CA PRO A 150 -7.16 -19.87 -13.04
C PRO A 150 -6.63 -19.49 -14.42
N TYR A 151 -7.00 -18.31 -14.94
CA TYR A 151 -6.62 -17.80 -16.26
C TYR A 151 -5.61 -16.67 -16.12
N SER A 152 -4.89 -16.38 -17.22
CA SER A 152 -4.06 -15.16 -17.28
C SER A 152 -4.90 -13.93 -16.99
N PHE A 153 -4.47 -13.15 -16.01
CA PHE A 153 -5.20 -11.99 -15.52
C PHE A 153 -4.25 -10.82 -15.35
N THR A 154 -4.63 -9.70 -15.92
CA THR A 154 -4.00 -8.39 -15.70
C THR A 154 -5.08 -7.36 -15.44
N LEU A 155 -4.78 -6.38 -14.61
CA LEU A 155 -5.70 -5.29 -14.33
C LEU A 155 -5.79 -4.37 -15.55
N SER A 156 -7.01 -4.15 -16.05
CA SER A 156 -7.25 -3.23 -17.15
C SER A 156 -6.91 -1.77 -16.76
N ARG A 157 -6.59 -0.93 -17.74
CA ARG A 157 -6.32 0.51 -17.48
C ARG A 157 -7.42 1.22 -16.70
N PRO A 158 -8.72 1.04 -16.97
CA PRO A 158 -9.76 1.63 -16.14
C PRO A 158 -9.70 1.21 -14.67
N VAL A 159 -9.42 -0.06 -14.40
CA VAL A 159 -9.27 -0.58 -13.01
C VAL A 159 -8.04 0.02 -12.34
N GLN A 160 -6.90 0.10 -13.04
CA GLN A 160 -5.68 0.73 -12.53
C GLN A 160 -5.91 2.22 -12.19
N ASN A 161 -6.64 2.95 -13.06
CA ASN A 161 -6.98 4.36 -12.81
C ASN A 161 -7.89 4.52 -11.58
N GLU A 162 -8.81 3.58 -11.35
CA GLU A 162 -9.68 3.61 -10.18
C GLU A 162 -8.90 3.27 -8.90
N LEU A 163 -7.98 2.29 -8.94
CA LEU A 163 -7.06 2.01 -7.83
C LEU A 163 -6.22 3.24 -7.49
N ALA A 164 -5.67 3.94 -8.48
CA ALA A 164 -4.94 5.19 -8.28
C ALA A 164 -5.80 6.33 -7.69
N ARG A 165 -7.13 6.31 -7.92
CA ARG A 165 -8.07 7.23 -7.26
C ARG A 165 -8.26 6.86 -5.78
N LEU A 166 -8.39 5.57 -5.49
CA LEU A 166 -8.51 5.07 -4.12
C LEU A 166 -7.23 5.34 -3.32
N GLU A 167 -6.05 5.17 -3.92
CA GLU A 167 -4.75 5.56 -3.35
C GLU A 167 -4.72 7.04 -2.93
N ARG A 168 -5.14 7.97 -3.80
CA ARG A 168 -5.20 9.39 -3.44
C ARG A 168 -6.12 9.65 -2.26
N ARG A 169 -7.30 8.99 -2.23
CA ARG A 169 -8.26 9.09 -1.10
C ARG A 169 -7.67 8.53 0.19
N LEU A 170 -6.87 7.47 0.11
CA LEU A 170 -6.14 6.93 1.25
C LEU A 170 -5.15 7.96 1.81
N GLY A 171 -4.35 8.59 0.95
CA GLY A 171 -3.40 9.63 1.37
C GLY A 171 -4.08 10.91 1.89
N GLU A 172 -5.30 11.24 1.44
CA GLU A 172 -6.10 12.32 2.01
C GLU A 172 -6.64 11.96 3.40
N LEU A 173 -7.13 10.73 3.55
CA LEU A 173 -7.66 10.21 4.81
C LEU A 173 -6.59 10.18 5.90
N GLU A 174 -5.43 9.68 5.61
CA GLU A 174 -4.30 9.58 6.52
C GLU A 174 -3.92 10.95 7.09
N ARG A 175 -3.88 11.98 6.23
CA ARG A 175 -3.54 13.36 6.61
C ARG A 175 -4.71 14.12 7.24
N SER A 176 -5.87 13.51 7.34
CA SER A 176 -7.03 14.13 7.97
C SER A 176 -6.77 14.37 9.48
N ARG A 177 -7.45 15.36 10.03
CA ARG A 177 -7.43 15.61 11.48
C ARG A 177 -8.55 14.91 12.24
N GLU A 178 -9.25 14.00 11.58
CA GLU A 178 -10.35 13.25 12.17
C GLU A 178 -9.86 12.33 13.28
N PRO A 179 -10.74 11.97 14.23
CA PRO A 179 -10.42 10.95 15.23
C PRO A 179 -9.95 9.66 14.58
N VAL A 180 -9.02 8.95 15.19
CA VAL A 180 -8.46 7.69 14.62
C VAL A 180 -9.54 6.64 14.36
N SER A 181 -10.61 6.59 15.17
CA SER A 181 -11.77 5.71 14.94
C SER A 181 -12.52 6.05 13.64
N THR A 182 -12.57 7.33 13.26
CA THR A 182 -13.14 7.75 11.98
C THR A 182 -12.21 7.38 10.82
N VAL A 183 -10.89 7.54 11.01
CA VAL A 183 -9.88 7.10 10.04
C VAL A 183 -10.00 5.60 9.78
N GLU A 184 -10.12 4.79 10.84
CA GLU A 184 -10.36 3.35 10.76
C GLU A 184 -11.61 3.02 9.92
N THR A 185 -12.76 3.60 10.28
CA THR A 185 -14.03 3.36 9.58
C THR A 185 -13.95 3.71 8.09
N ARG A 186 -13.28 4.81 7.75
CA ARG A 186 -13.10 5.23 6.36
C ARG A 186 -12.09 4.36 5.61
N ALA A 187 -11.01 3.91 6.26
CA ALA A 187 -10.07 2.96 5.69
C ALA A 187 -10.75 1.63 5.37
N ASP A 188 -11.62 1.14 6.27
CA ASP A 188 -12.45 -0.03 6.02
C ASP A 188 -13.40 0.15 4.83
N SER A 189 -13.99 1.35 4.69
CA SER A 189 -14.84 1.66 3.54
C SER A 189 -14.04 1.67 2.23
N LEU A 190 -12.85 2.26 2.22
CA LEU A 190 -11.94 2.22 1.06
C LEU A 190 -11.54 0.78 0.72
N ALA A 191 -11.26 -0.04 1.73
CA ALA A 191 -10.92 -1.45 1.52
C ALA A 191 -12.10 -2.23 0.89
N ALA A 192 -13.33 -1.95 1.29
CA ALA A 192 -14.52 -2.55 0.69
C ALA A 192 -14.71 -2.11 -0.78
N GLU A 193 -14.41 -0.85 -1.11
CA GLU A 193 -14.41 -0.35 -2.49
C GLU A 193 -13.34 -1.08 -3.33
N VAL A 194 -12.12 -1.26 -2.82
CA VAL A 194 -11.07 -2.05 -3.49
C VAL A 194 -11.54 -3.47 -3.77
N VAL A 195 -12.15 -4.16 -2.78
CA VAL A 195 -12.69 -5.52 -2.97
C VAL A 195 -13.74 -5.55 -4.07
N THR A 196 -14.65 -4.58 -4.07
CA THR A 196 -15.73 -4.48 -5.08
C THR A 196 -15.15 -4.27 -6.49
N LEU A 197 -14.19 -3.38 -6.62
CA LEU A 197 -13.49 -3.10 -7.87
C LEU A 197 -12.76 -4.35 -8.39
N LEU A 198 -12.00 -5.02 -7.53
CA LEU A 198 -11.26 -6.23 -7.91
C LEU A 198 -12.18 -7.39 -8.29
N ARG A 199 -13.30 -7.58 -7.59
CA ARG A 199 -14.31 -8.57 -7.95
C ARG A 199 -14.94 -8.27 -9.31
N GLY A 200 -15.26 -7.01 -9.58
CA GLY A 200 -15.75 -6.56 -10.89
C GLY A 200 -14.72 -6.81 -11.99
N ALA A 201 -13.45 -6.50 -11.76
CA ALA A 201 -12.36 -6.74 -12.70
C ALA A 201 -12.20 -8.23 -13.03
N VAL A 202 -12.25 -9.10 -12.03
CA VAL A 202 -12.19 -10.55 -12.21
C VAL A 202 -13.40 -11.10 -12.95
N ALA A 203 -14.60 -10.59 -12.67
CA ALA A 203 -15.82 -11.01 -13.35
C ALA A 203 -15.86 -10.60 -14.83
N ALA A 204 -15.26 -9.45 -15.16
CA ALA A 204 -15.16 -8.92 -16.52
C ALA A 204 -13.97 -9.49 -17.31
N ALA A 205 -13.05 -10.19 -16.65
CA ALA A 205 -11.86 -10.73 -17.31
C ALA A 205 -12.26 -11.78 -18.38
N PRO A 206 -11.58 -11.77 -19.56
CA PRO A 206 -11.78 -12.80 -20.57
C PRO A 206 -11.47 -14.17 -19.97
N ARG A 207 -12.38 -15.12 -20.17
CA ARG A 207 -12.16 -16.52 -19.79
C ARG A 207 -11.30 -17.17 -20.89
N GLY A 208 -9.98 -17.11 -20.73
CA GLY A 208 -9.03 -17.84 -21.55
C GLY A 208 -8.94 -19.32 -21.14
N GLU A 209 -8.07 -20.06 -21.80
CA GLU A 209 -7.73 -21.42 -21.35
C GLU A 209 -7.09 -21.35 -19.96
N ALA A 210 -7.45 -22.30 -19.09
CA ALA A 210 -6.82 -22.43 -17.78
C ALA A 210 -5.33 -22.68 -17.96
N VAL A 211 -4.49 -22.00 -17.19
CA VAL A 211 -3.02 -22.18 -17.22
C VAL A 211 -2.61 -23.62 -16.84
N SER A 212 -3.50 -24.35 -16.20
CA SER A 212 -3.38 -25.78 -15.94
C SER A 212 -4.71 -26.49 -16.18
N PRO A 213 -4.80 -27.44 -17.12
CA PRO A 213 -6.05 -28.15 -17.45
C PRO A 213 -6.59 -29.01 -16.28
N LEU A 214 -5.77 -29.31 -15.28
CA LEU A 214 -6.16 -30.16 -14.14
C LEU A 214 -6.80 -29.38 -12.98
N GLN A 215 -6.94 -28.05 -13.09
CA GLN A 215 -7.40 -27.23 -11.96
C GLN A 215 -8.27 -26.06 -12.41
N SER A 216 -9.54 -26.36 -12.60
CA SER A 216 -10.57 -25.31 -12.68
C SER A 216 -11.01 -24.94 -11.26
N PHE A 217 -10.46 -23.84 -10.73
CA PHE A 217 -11.02 -23.22 -9.53
C PHE A 217 -11.75 -21.92 -9.89
N ARG A 218 -12.66 -21.48 -9.02
CA ARG A 218 -13.31 -20.18 -9.21
C ARG A 218 -12.36 -19.06 -8.82
N PRO A 219 -12.29 -17.97 -9.58
CA PRO A 219 -11.52 -16.80 -9.18
C PRO A 219 -11.92 -16.32 -7.79
N THR A 220 -10.94 -15.95 -6.98
CA THR A 220 -11.17 -15.46 -5.61
C THR A 220 -10.54 -14.10 -5.40
N VAL A 221 -11.21 -13.26 -4.61
CA VAL A 221 -10.68 -12.02 -4.05
C VAL A 221 -10.78 -12.13 -2.55
N THR A 222 -9.63 -12.20 -1.88
CA THR A 222 -9.53 -12.34 -0.43
C THR A 222 -8.98 -11.05 0.17
N LEU A 223 -9.66 -10.50 1.16
CA LEU A 223 -9.17 -9.39 1.98
C LEU A 223 -8.65 -9.95 3.31
N ARG A 224 -7.43 -9.59 3.68
CA ARG A 224 -6.86 -9.75 5.01
C ARG A 224 -6.71 -8.37 5.63
N ARG A 225 -7.35 -8.15 6.77
CA ARG A 225 -7.33 -6.90 7.52
C ARG A 225 -6.64 -7.14 8.85
N HIS A 226 -5.71 -6.27 9.22
CA HIS A 226 -5.10 -6.22 10.54
C HIS A 226 -5.04 -4.75 11.00
N ILE A 227 -5.53 -4.48 12.19
CA ILE A 227 -5.61 -3.13 12.77
C ILE A 227 -5.11 -3.16 14.21
N ASP A 228 -4.42 -2.07 14.59
CA ASP A 228 -3.91 -1.85 15.94
C ASP A 228 -3.99 -0.36 16.32
#